data_10bbe4da8e948891966352fb2734507e
#
_entry.id   10bbe4da8e948891966352fb2734507e
#
_cell.length_a   1.000
_cell.length_b   1.000
_cell.length_c   1.000
_cell.angle_alpha   90.00
_cell.angle_beta   90.00
_cell.angle_gamma   90.00
#
_symmetry.space_group_name_H-M   'P 1'
#
loop_
_entity.id
_entity.type
_entity.pdbx_description
1 polymer ?
#
loop_
_entity_poly.entity_id
_entity_poly.type
_entity_poly.pdbx_seq_one_letter_code
_entity_poly.pdbx_strand_id
1 'polypeptide(L)'
;RYKGPFNPDIQSYNPKTKQHKKYTDWQGKDFAASIDRNGNIYFISDEANGEYNLYTLDNSRKKGLTRFSSSIKTPQVNADGGKVVFEKDYQLWLYDVKSDKESKLKISIIRNNTLPKEKDFDVKGKISANDISPDGKKMAFISRGELFVSDVEGKFVRQVNRNSAERVKEVKWMSDNKTLLLNQTLDGYTNWYSISADGSGTLKQLTADKKNNRSIVLNKKRTQAVYLCGRDEVKLMDLKTMQGKTIVKDEIWGFQNSDPGFSPDGDYVLFTAIRNFEQDIFVHNIKENKTTNLTNTGVTESGPVWSPDGKYIFFTSQRLKASYPFGMANARVYRVPLEKLDEPYKIDKFNELFKDEKKDTTKKATATDSLKSITIDTDLLMERLEQISPSLGAQFLQSVYQKGEKTTVLYTSNHGDAKNALW
;
A
#
# COMPACT_ATOMS: atom_id res chain seq x y z
N ARG A 1 0.69 -10.49 -12.89
CA ARG A 1 2.06 -11.02 -12.69
C ARG A 1 2.86 -10.92 -13.99
N TYR A 2 4.15 -10.64 -13.88
CA TYR A 2 5.06 -10.59 -15.03
C TYR A 2 5.12 -11.95 -15.74
N LYS A 3 5.01 -11.91 -17.06
CA LYS A 3 5.22 -13.03 -17.96
C LYS A 3 6.27 -12.65 -19.00
N GLY A 4 7.43 -13.29 -18.96
CA GLY A 4 8.50 -12.96 -19.88
C GLY A 4 9.85 -13.61 -19.57
N PRO A 5 10.92 -13.23 -20.27
CA PRO A 5 12.19 -13.95 -20.27
C PRO A 5 12.95 -13.97 -18.94
N PHE A 6 12.59 -13.09 -17.99
CA PHE A 6 13.19 -13.06 -16.65
C PHE A 6 12.47 -13.95 -15.63
N ASN A 7 11.45 -14.70 -16.04
CA ASN A 7 10.80 -15.64 -15.13
C ASN A 7 11.68 -16.86 -14.88
N PRO A 8 11.69 -17.37 -13.63
CA PRO A 8 12.42 -18.57 -13.30
C PRO A 8 11.79 -19.81 -13.93
N ASP A 9 12.65 -20.71 -14.41
CA ASP A 9 12.32 -22.06 -14.83
C ASP A 9 13.06 -23.08 -13.97
N ILE A 10 12.54 -24.33 -13.93
CA ILE A 10 13.21 -25.44 -13.27
C ILE A 10 14.32 -25.97 -14.18
N GLN A 11 15.53 -25.99 -13.66
CA GLN A 11 16.72 -26.48 -14.35
C GLN A 11 17.58 -27.34 -13.41
N SER A 12 18.31 -28.28 -13.97
CA SER A 12 19.40 -28.99 -13.27
C SER A 12 20.74 -28.68 -13.91
N TYR A 13 21.79 -28.71 -13.09
CA TYR A 13 23.16 -28.62 -13.53
C TYR A 13 23.93 -29.87 -13.12
N ASN A 14 24.59 -30.50 -14.07
CA ASN A 14 25.47 -31.63 -13.80
C ASN A 14 26.92 -31.14 -13.64
N PRO A 15 27.53 -31.16 -12.42
CA PRO A 15 28.86 -30.63 -12.19
C PRO A 15 29.97 -31.42 -12.86
N LYS A 16 29.74 -32.68 -13.19
CA LYS A 16 30.74 -33.53 -13.89
C LYS A 16 30.79 -33.22 -15.39
N THR A 17 29.64 -33.12 -16.03
CA THR A 17 29.56 -32.87 -17.47
C THR A 17 29.46 -31.37 -17.80
N LYS A 18 29.28 -30.50 -16.78
CA LYS A 18 29.06 -29.05 -16.92
C LYS A 18 27.86 -28.71 -17.80
N GLN A 19 26.89 -29.60 -17.89
CA GLN A 19 25.69 -29.41 -18.70
C GLN A 19 24.50 -28.98 -17.87
N HIS A 20 23.70 -28.07 -18.43
CA HIS A 20 22.39 -27.68 -17.91
C HIS A 20 21.29 -28.44 -18.65
N LYS A 21 20.28 -28.86 -17.90
CA LYS A 21 19.04 -29.42 -18.45
C LYS A 21 17.87 -28.58 -17.97
N LYS A 22 17.12 -27.99 -18.89
CA LYS A 22 15.88 -27.26 -18.63
C LYS A 22 14.71 -28.26 -18.59
N TYR A 23 13.82 -28.10 -17.61
CA TYR A 23 12.64 -28.95 -17.39
C TYR A 23 11.33 -28.23 -17.66
N THR A 24 11.30 -26.91 -17.52
CA THR A 24 10.10 -26.10 -17.74
C THR A 24 10.42 -24.88 -18.60
N ASP A 25 9.42 -24.36 -19.29
CA ASP A 25 9.52 -23.23 -20.23
C ASP A 25 8.26 -22.33 -20.17
N TRP A 26 7.58 -22.34 -19.03
CA TRP A 26 6.37 -21.57 -18.83
C TRP A 26 6.67 -20.06 -18.85
N GLN A 27 5.81 -19.26 -19.52
CA GLN A 27 5.96 -17.80 -19.55
C GLN A 27 5.73 -17.10 -18.17
N GLY A 28 5.08 -17.79 -17.24
CA GLY A 28 4.97 -17.37 -15.83
C GLY A 28 6.14 -17.88 -15.01
N LYS A 29 5.92 -18.23 -13.74
CA LYS A 29 6.99 -18.60 -12.79
C LYS A 29 6.91 -20.07 -12.41
N ASP A 30 8.00 -20.78 -12.64
CA ASP A 30 8.26 -22.14 -12.16
C ASP A 30 9.50 -22.08 -11.24
N PHE A 31 9.34 -22.31 -9.93
CA PHE A 31 10.41 -22.09 -8.95
C PHE A 31 10.25 -22.95 -7.68
N ALA A 32 11.19 -22.82 -6.74
CA ALA A 32 11.19 -23.49 -5.44
C ALA A 32 11.12 -25.04 -5.58
N ALA A 33 12.01 -25.62 -6.40
CA ALA A 33 12.08 -27.05 -6.59
C ALA A 33 12.53 -27.79 -5.32
N SER A 34 11.89 -28.93 -5.05
CA SER A 34 12.26 -29.91 -4.03
C SER A 34 12.30 -31.30 -4.68
N ILE A 35 13.28 -32.12 -4.33
CA ILE A 35 13.56 -33.41 -4.98
C ILE A 35 13.54 -34.52 -3.95
N ASP A 36 12.86 -35.65 -4.26
CA ASP A 36 12.91 -36.87 -3.47
C ASP A 36 14.12 -37.77 -3.83
N ARG A 37 14.29 -38.88 -3.14
CA ARG A 37 15.40 -39.83 -3.41
C ARG A 37 15.30 -40.53 -4.76
N ASN A 38 14.12 -40.57 -5.35
CA ASN A 38 13.86 -41.18 -6.63
C ASN A 38 14.08 -40.23 -7.81
N GLY A 39 14.40 -38.97 -7.51
CA GLY A 39 14.59 -37.93 -8.52
C GLY A 39 13.30 -37.26 -8.99
N ASN A 40 12.17 -37.48 -8.32
CA ASN A 40 10.93 -36.78 -8.64
C ASN A 40 11.04 -35.31 -8.14
N ILE A 41 10.66 -34.40 -9.02
CA ILE A 41 10.79 -32.96 -8.77
C ILE A 41 9.40 -32.39 -8.47
N TYR A 42 9.28 -31.74 -7.33
CA TYR A 42 8.10 -30.98 -6.90
C TYR A 42 8.46 -29.49 -6.88
N PHE A 43 7.61 -28.63 -7.38
CA PHE A 43 7.89 -27.20 -7.53
C PHE A 43 6.62 -26.36 -7.53
N ILE A 44 6.76 -25.08 -7.53
CA ILE A 44 5.67 -24.11 -7.60
C ILE A 44 5.52 -23.58 -9.03
N SER A 45 4.28 -23.50 -9.52
CA SER A 45 3.92 -22.82 -10.77
C SER A 45 2.67 -21.97 -10.61
N ASP A 46 2.58 -20.87 -11.37
CA ASP A 46 1.38 -20.04 -11.47
C ASP A 46 0.53 -20.32 -12.73
N GLU A 47 0.79 -21.44 -13.40
CA GLU A 47 0.20 -21.77 -14.70
C GLU A 47 -1.32 -21.95 -14.65
N ALA A 48 -1.86 -22.62 -13.61
CA ALA A 48 -3.26 -23.04 -13.58
C ALA A 48 -4.26 -21.86 -13.51
N ASN A 49 -3.99 -20.88 -12.63
CA ASN A 49 -4.94 -19.81 -12.33
C ASN A 49 -4.27 -18.50 -11.91
N GLY A 50 -2.96 -18.36 -12.17
CA GLY A 50 -2.18 -17.20 -11.74
C GLY A 50 -1.78 -17.22 -10.27
N GLU A 51 -2.24 -18.17 -9.45
CA GLU A 51 -1.77 -18.39 -8.08
C GLU A 51 -0.72 -19.49 -8.04
N TYR A 52 0.20 -19.41 -7.09
CA TYR A 52 1.24 -20.40 -6.91
C TYR A 52 0.65 -21.70 -6.38
N ASN A 53 0.73 -22.75 -7.17
CA ASN A 53 0.24 -24.09 -6.86
C ASN A 53 1.37 -25.12 -6.94
N LEU A 54 1.17 -26.27 -6.32
CA LEU A 54 2.12 -27.38 -6.34
C LEU A 54 2.03 -28.13 -7.66
N TYR A 55 3.18 -28.38 -8.26
CA TYR A 55 3.36 -29.14 -9.49
C TYR A 55 4.44 -30.22 -9.31
N THR A 56 4.42 -31.20 -10.18
CA THR A 56 5.49 -32.20 -10.38
C THR A 56 5.77 -32.39 -11.86
N LEU A 57 6.87 -33.09 -12.16
CA LEU A 57 7.18 -33.54 -13.50
C LEU A 57 6.81 -35.05 -13.61
N ASP A 58 5.89 -35.36 -14.47
CA ASP A 58 5.55 -36.76 -14.86
C ASP A 58 6.03 -37.02 -16.30
N ASN A 59 7.01 -37.91 -16.46
CA ASN A 59 7.65 -38.18 -17.75
C ASN A 59 8.10 -36.89 -18.47
N SER A 60 8.71 -35.97 -17.74
CA SER A 60 9.15 -34.62 -18.19
C SER A 60 7.98 -33.70 -18.59
N ARG A 61 6.73 -34.02 -18.30
CA ARG A 61 5.58 -33.15 -18.49
C ARG A 61 5.14 -32.56 -17.16
N LYS A 62 4.78 -31.28 -17.15
CA LYS A 62 4.21 -30.62 -15.96
C LYS A 62 2.85 -31.21 -15.64
N LYS A 63 2.66 -31.58 -14.37
CA LYS A 63 1.40 -32.01 -13.80
C LYS A 63 1.09 -31.17 -12.55
N GLY A 64 -0.05 -30.45 -12.56
CA GLY A 64 -0.56 -29.75 -11.40
C GLY A 64 -1.09 -30.73 -10.35
N LEU A 65 -0.68 -30.56 -9.11
CA LEU A 65 -1.09 -31.38 -7.97
C LEU A 65 -2.12 -30.68 -7.09
N THR A 66 -2.12 -29.35 -7.07
CA THR A 66 -3.11 -28.55 -6.33
C THR A 66 -3.70 -27.45 -7.19
N ARG A 67 -4.86 -26.92 -6.77
CA ARG A 67 -5.56 -25.84 -7.47
C ARG A 67 -6.18 -24.84 -6.50
N PHE A 68 -5.35 -24.29 -5.61
CA PHE A 68 -5.78 -23.31 -4.65
C PHE A 68 -6.05 -21.93 -5.28
N SER A 69 -6.98 -21.19 -4.68
CA SER A 69 -7.25 -19.79 -5.02
C SER A 69 -6.32 -18.80 -4.34
N SER A 70 -5.41 -19.27 -3.45
CA SER A 70 -4.35 -18.50 -2.81
C SER A 70 -3.02 -19.22 -2.97
N SER A 71 -1.94 -18.44 -3.07
CA SER A 71 -0.60 -18.97 -3.35
C SER A 71 -0.03 -19.78 -2.20
N ILE A 72 0.64 -20.87 -2.52
CA ILE A 72 1.49 -21.64 -1.60
C ILE A 72 2.94 -21.13 -1.64
N LYS A 73 3.75 -21.52 -0.63
CA LYS A 73 5.16 -21.19 -0.53
C LYS A 73 5.99 -22.42 -0.07
N THR A 74 7.27 -22.40 -0.42
CA THR A 74 8.32 -23.30 0.10
C THR A 74 7.91 -24.77 0.18
N PRO A 75 7.56 -25.45 -0.93
CA PRO A 75 7.25 -26.87 -0.89
C PRO A 75 8.51 -27.69 -0.55
N GLN A 76 8.35 -28.67 0.32
CA GLN A 76 9.40 -29.63 0.70
C GLN A 76 8.85 -31.03 0.62
N VAL A 77 9.43 -31.86 -0.24
CA VAL A 77 9.09 -33.28 -0.34
C VAL A 77 9.92 -34.10 0.67
N ASN A 78 9.32 -35.10 1.29
CA ASN A 78 10.05 -36.05 2.10
C ASN A 78 10.87 -37.03 1.23
N ALA A 79 11.82 -37.72 1.85
CA ALA A 79 12.81 -38.50 1.13
C ALA A 79 12.22 -39.64 0.27
N ASP A 80 11.11 -40.23 0.68
CA ASP A 80 10.44 -41.31 -0.05
C ASP A 80 9.45 -40.82 -1.12
N GLY A 81 9.25 -39.50 -1.22
CA GLY A 81 8.35 -38.90 -2.21
C GLY A 81 6.86 -39.03 -1.88
N GLY A 82 6.53 -39.56 -0.69
CA GLY A 82 5.12 -39.81 -0.33
C GLY A 82 4.34 -38.58 0.12
N LYS A 83 5.07 -37.54 0.57
CA LYS A 83 4.44 -36.35 1.17
C LYS A 83 5.19 -35.08 0.82
N VAL A 84 4.43 -34.01 0.54
CA VAL A 84 4.97 -32.66 0.33
C VAL A 84 4.32 -31.71 1.34
N VAL A 85 5.16 -31.06 2.16
CA VAL A 85 4.70 -30.02 3.08
C VAL A 85 4.94 -28.63 2.45
N PHE A 86 4.04 -27.69 2.69
CA PHE A 86 4.16 -26.32 2.20
C PHE A 86 3.40 -25.34 3.10
N GLU A 87 3.74 -24.06 2.99
CA GLU A 87 3.00 -22.98 3.63
C GLU A 87 1.87 -22.53 2.71
N LYS A 88 0.67 -22.36 3.27
CA LYS A 88 -0.47 -21.70 2.64
C LYS A 88 -1.23 -20.89 3.69
N ASP A 89 -1.50 -19.62 3.39
CA ASP A 89 -2.23 -18.71 4.28
C ASP A 89 -1.65 -18.71 5.72
N TYR A 90 -0.31 -18.63 5.83
CA TYR A 90 0.46 -18.65 7.09
C TYR A 90 0.28 -19.93 7.94
N GLN A 91 -0.12 -21.02 7.33
CA GLN A 91 -0.35 -22.32 7.96
C GLN A 91 0.38 -23.40 7.20
N LEU A 92 0.74 -24.48 7.90
CA LEU A 92 1.36 -25.64 7.27
C LEU A 92 0.31 -26.58 6.71
N TRP A 93 0.51 -26.95 5.46
CA TRP A 93 -0.30 -27.89 4.72
C TRP A 93 0.52 -29.06 4.27
N LEU A 94 -0.13 -30.19 4.09
CA LEU A 94 0.44 -31.44 3.60
C LEU A 94 -0.32 -31.87 2.36
N TYR A 95 0.41 -32.23 1.32
CA TYR A 95 -0.10 -32.96 0.18
C TYR A 95 0.41 -34.41 0.29
N ASP A 96 -0.51 -35.38 0.31
CA ASP A 96 -0.22 -36.81 0.32
C ASP A 96 -0.28 -37.31 -1.12
N VAL A 97 0.89 -37.73 -1.65
CA VAL A 97 1.05 -38.11 -3.07
C VAL A 97 0.27 -39.36 -3.44
N LYS A 98 0.15 -40.29 -2.49
CA LYS A 98 -0.54 -41.56 -2.74
C LYS A 98 -2.07 -41.40 -2.81
N SER A 99 -2.63 -40.58 -1.95
CA SER A 99 -4.07 -40.33 -1.89
C SER A 99 -4.53 -39.19 -2.79
N ASP A 100 -3.58 -38.40 -3.35
CA ASP A 100 -3.85 -37.19 -4.16
C ASP A 100 -4.72 -36.18 -3.39
N LYS A 101 -4.38 -35.93 -2.11
CA LYS A 101 -5.17 -35.05 -1.23
C LYS A 101 -4.29 -34.11 -0.46
N GLU A 102 -4.78 -32.90 -0.34
CA GLU A 102 -4.22 -31.88 0.54
C GLU A 102 -4.98 -31.79 1.87
N SER A 103 -4.27 -31.48 2.92
CA SER A 103 -4.82 -31.26 4.25
C SER A 103 -4.03 -30.25 5.05
N LYS A 104 -4.74 -29.44 5.85
CA LYS A 104 -4.12 -28.54 6.81
C LYS A 104 -3.60 -29.32 8.00
N LEU A 105 -2.33 -29.10 8.38
CA LEU A 105 -1.76 -29.72 9.57
C LEU A 105 -2.29 -29.07 10.85
N LYS A 106 -2.81 -29.90 11.75
CA LYS A 106 -3.17 -29.48 13.12
C LYS A 106 -1.92 -29.59 13.97
N ILE A 107 -1.32 -28.44 14.32
CA ILE A 107 -0.14 -28.38 15.17
C ILE A 107 -0.54 -27.87 16.54
N SER A 108 -0.26 -28.66 17.56
CA SER A 108 -0.39 -28.26 18.96
C SER A 108 1.00 -28.06 19.55
N ILE A 109 1.26 -26.88 20.10
CA ILE A 109 2.50 -26.59 20.81
C ILE A 109 2.21 -26.65 22.32
N ILE A 110 2.73 -27.66 22.97
CA ILE A 110 2.69 -27.76 24.42
C ILE A 110 3.87 -26.98 24.99
N ARG A 111 3.58 -25.93 25.73
CA ARG A 111 4.62 -25.12 26.40
C ARG A 111 4.50 -25.31 27.91
N ASN A 112 5.64 -25.53 28.54
CA ASN A 112 5.73 -25.40 29.99
C ASN A 112 5.74 -23.89 30.32
N ASN A 113 4.65 -23.37 30.88
CA ASN A 113 4.40 -21.93 31.06
C ASN A 113 5.11 -21.42 32.33
N THR A 114 6.43 -21.60 32.41
CA THR A 114 7.28 -21.11 33.51
C THR A 114 7.78 -19.69 33.31
N LEU A 115 7.53 -19.09 32.14
CA LEU A 115 7.96 -17.73 31.84
C LEU A 115 6.99 -16.70 32.44
N PRO A 116 7.48 -15.54 32.88
CA PRO A 116 6.63 -14.41 33.28
C PRO A 116 5.57 -14.12 32.20
N LYS A 117 4.34 -13.90 32.65
CA LYS A 117 3.21 -13.57 31.73
C LYS A 117 3.33 -12.15 31.15
N GLU A 118 4.13 -11.32 31.78
CA GLU A 118 4.37 -9.93 31.38
C GLU A 118 5.85 -9.74 31.05
N LYS A 119 6.09 -8.93 30.05
CA LYS A 119 7.46 -8.54 29.64
C LYS A 119 7.41 -7.12 29.16
N ASP A 120 8.24 -6.27 29.76
CA ASP A 120 8.44 -4.90 29.31
C ASP A 120 9.30 -4.83 28.07
N PHE A 121 8.96 -3.94 27.16
CA PHE A 121 9.69 -3.71 25.93
C PHE A 121 9.93 -2.20 25.75
N ASP A 122 11.16 -1.86 25.42
CA ASP A 122 11.46 -0.53 24.91
C ASP A 122 10.80 -0.34 23.53
N VAL A 123 9.93 0.66 23.42
CA VAL A 123 9.19 1.00 22.20
C VAL A 123 9.71 2.24 21.49
N LYS A 124 10.81 2.85 21.97
CA LYS A 124 11.45 3.98 21.30
C LYS A 124 11.80 3.62 19.86
N GLY A 125 11.26 4.41 18.92
CA GLY A 125 11.46 4.16 17.48
C GLY A 125 10.77 2.89 16.93
N LYS A 126 9.83 2.29 17.68
CA LYS A 126 9.11 1.06 17.29
C LYS A 126 7.60 1.27 17.18
N ILE A 127 7.16 2.50 17.02
CA ILE A 127 5.77 2.81 16.68
C ILE A 127 5.62 2.63 15.17
N SER A 128 4.77 1.70 14.76
CA SER A 128 4.58 1.36 13.35
C SER A 128 3.46 2.17 12.68
N ALA A 129 2.48 2.63 13.43
CA ALA A 129 1.40 3.48 12.96
C ALA A 129 0.82 4.29 14.12
N ASN A 130 0.29 5.45 13.82
CA ASN A 130 -0.42 6.30 14.79
C ASN A 130 -1.48 7.14 14.09
N ASP A 131 -2.42 7.66 14.88
CA ASP A 131 -3.38 8.70 14.46
C ASP A 131 -3.77 9.54 15.67
N ILE A 132 -4.02 10.82 15.44
CA ILE A 132 -4.46 11.77 16.46
C ILE A 132 -5.97 11.94 16.35
N SER A 133 -6.65 11.98 17.52
CA SER A 133 -8.11 12.20 17.56
C SER A 133 -8.46 13.57 16.94
N PRO A 134 -9.63 13.70 16.31
CA PRO A 134 -10.06 14.97 15.68
C PRO A 134 -10.03 16.17 16.61
N ASP A 135 -10.25 15.97 17.92
CA ASP A 135 -10.16 17.01 18.94
C ASP A 135 -8.71 17.37 19.36
N GLY A 136 -7.71 16.68 18.81
CA GLY A 136 -6.29 16.92 19.08
C GLY A 136 -5.81 16.50 20.47
N LYS A 137 -6.63 15.80 21.27
CA LYS A 137 -6.33 15.51 22.68
C LYS A 137 -5.76 14.12 22.92
N LYS A 138 -6.04 13.17 22.04
CA LYS A 138 -5.67 11.77 22.21
C LYS A 138 -4.89 11.25 21.01
N MET A 139 -4.02 10.30 21.24
CA MET A 139 -3.27 9.58 20.21
C MET A 139 -3.55 8.08 20.33
N ALA A 140 -3.86 7.44 19.23
CA ALA A 140 -3.81 5.99 19.10
C ALA A 140 -2.53 5.60 18.38
N PHE A 141 -1.83 4.59 18.86
CA PHE A 141 -0.60 4.13 18.24
C PHE A 141 -0.43 2.62 18.34
N ILE A 142 0.35 2.07 17.42
CA ILE A 142 0.64 0.65 17.34
C ILE A 142 2.12 0.43 17.58
N SER A 143 2.42 -0.44 18.52
CA SER A 143 3.77 -0.93 18.75
C SER A 143 3.75 -2.44 18.88
N ARG A 144 4.66 -3.13 18.17
CA ARG A 144 4.78 -4.60 18.15
C ARG A 144 3.50 -5.33 17.77
N GLY A 145 2.58 -4.67 17.06
CA GLY A 145 1.27 -5.21 16.67
C GLY A 145 0.21 -5.11 17.76
N GLU A 146 0.49 -4.41 18.84
CA GLU A 146 -0.48 -4.10 19.91
C GLU A 146 -0.96 -2.66 19.78
N LEU A 147 -2.23 -2.44 20.10
CA LEU A 147 -2.88 -1.13 20.02
C LEU A 147 -2.93 -0.44 21.38
N PHE A 148 -2.49 0.81 21.41
CA PHE A 148 -2.47 1.67 22.59
C PHE A 148 -3.19 2.98 22.32
N VAL A 149 -3.76 3.56 23.35
CA VAL A 149 -4.31 4.91 23.37
C VAL A 149 -3.64 5.69 24.49
N SER A 150 -3.27 6.94 24.19
CA SER A 150 -2.68 7.89 25.14
C SER A 150 -3.25 9.30 24.96
N ASP A 151 -2.97 10.18 25.92
CA ASP A 151 -2.96 11.61 25.64
C ASP A 151 -1.82 11.95 24.65
N VAL A 152 -1.87 13.12 24.02
CA VAL A 152 -0.86 13.51 23.01
C VAL A 152 0.54 13.73 23.58
N GLU A 153 0.64 13.95 24.90
CA GLU A 153 1.90 14.10 25.60
C GLU A 153 2.50 12.76 26.07
N GLY A 154 1.74 11.66 25.98
CA GLY A 154 2.18 10.32 26.38
C GLY A 154 2.23 10.10 27.89
N LYS A 155 1.55 10.91 28.70
CA LYS A 155 1.52 10.79 30.17
C LYS A 155 0.66 9.62 30.66
N PHE A 156 -0.39 9.31 29.93
CA PHE A 156 -1.34 8.22 30.25
C PHE A 156 -1.46 7.30 29.07
N VAL A 157 -1.04 6.05 29.22
CA VAL A 157 -1.08 5.05 28.15
C VAL A 157 -1.90 3.84 28.59
N ARG A 158 -2.78 3.38 27.72
CA ARG A 158 -3.58 2.18 27.93
C ARG A 158 -3.55 1.29 26.67
N GLN A 159 -3.33 0.01 26.87
CA GLN A 159 -3.53 -1.00 25.84
C GLN A 159 -5.03 -1.25 25.64
N VAL A 160 -5.52 -1.17 24.40
CA VAL A 160 -6.95 -1.21 24.08
C VAL A 160 -7.42 -2.63 23.76
N ASN A 161 -6.66 -3.38 22.96
CA ASN A 161 -7.01 -4.74 22.54
C ASN A 161 -6.07 -5.76 23.20
N ARG A 162 -6.42 -6.25 24.40
CA ARG A 162 -5.51 -7.04 25.24
C ARG A 162 -5.47 -8.54 24.95
N ASN A 163 -6.47 -9.10 24.30
CA ASN A 163 -6.67 -10.56 24.28
C ASN A 163 -6.55 -11.16 22.88
N SER A 164 -5.91 -10.48 21.97
CA SER A 164 -5.77 -10.95 20.60
C SER A 164 -4.42 -11.63 20.40
N ALA A 165 -4.42 -12.85 19.90
CA ALA A 165 -3.23 -13.46 19.30
C ALA A 165 -2.89 -12.80 17.95
N GLU A 166 -3.78 -11.95 17.46
CA GLU A 166 -3.71 -11.28 16.18
C GLU A 166 -2.96 -9.94 16.29
N ARG A 167 -2.45 -9.45 15.16
CA ARG A 167 -1.64 -8.23 15.08
C ARG A 167 -2.41 -7.09 14.46
N VAL A 168 -2.41 -5.94 15.13
CA VAL A 168 -2.92 -4.68 14.59
C VAL A 168 -1.84 -4.06 13.68
N LYS A 169 -2.25 -3.55 12.51
CA LYS A 169 -1.36 -2.98 11.50
C LYS A 169 -1.58 -1.49 11.27
N GLU A 170 -2.83 -1.06 11.28
CA GLU A 170 -3.22 0.32 11.04
C GLU A 170 -4.30 0.76 12.03
N VAL A 171 -4.35 2.05 12.33
CA VAL A 171 -5.37 2.64 13.20
C VAL A 171 -5.76 4.04 12.72
N LYS A 172 -7.05 4.35 12.79
CA LYS A 172 -7.60 5.68 12.53
C LYS A 172 -8.67 6.01 13.56
N TRP A 173 -8.70 7.24 14.01
CA TRP A 173 -9.79 7.76 14.83
C TRP A 173 -11.04 8.03 13.98
N MET A 174 -12.20 7.70 14.51
CA MET A 174 -13.47 8.13 13.94
C MET A 174 -13.78 9.59 14.34
N SER A 175 -14.74 10.19 13.66
CA SER A 175 -15.15 11.60 13.92
C SER A 175 -15.71 11.86 15.31
N ASP A 176 -16.16 10.81 16.01
CA ASP A 176 -16.75 10.88 17.35
C ASP A 176 -15.73 11.05 18.48
N ASN A 177 -14.43 11.01 18.20
CA ASN A 177 -13.34 11.03 19.19
C ASN A 177 -13.38 9.89 20.22
N LYS A 178 -14.12 8.82 19.95
CA LYS A 178 -14.34 7.70 20.88
C LYS A 178 -14.09 6.35 20.24
N THR A 179 -14.30 6.23 18.95
CA THR A 179 -14.18 4.96 18.21
C THR A 179 -12.90 4.95 17.40
N LEU A 180 -12.21 3.81 17.40
CA LEU A 180 -11.08 3.50 16.54
C LEU A 180 -11.49 2.53 15.44
N LEU A 181 -11.10 2.84 14.22
CA LEU A 181 -11.08 1.95 13.09
C LEU A 181 -9.66 1.37 12.98
N LEU A 182 -9.54 0.06 12.97
CA LEU A 182 -8.24 -0.61 12.95
C LEU A 182 -8.20 -1.73 11.93
N ASN A 183 -7.00 -2.00 11.44
CA ASN A 183 -6.69 -3.14 10.60
C ASN A 183 -5.99 -4.19 11.46
N GLN A 184 -6.54 -5.41 11.50
CA GLN A 184 -6.01 -6.51 12.29
C GLN A 184 -5.96 -7.79 11.48
N THR A 185 -4.99 -8.65 11.77
CA THR A 185 -4.90 -9.99 11.18
C THR A 185 -6.00 -10.90 11.71
N LEU A 186 -6.50 -11.78 10.87
CA LEU A 186 -7.36 -12.92 11.22
C LEU A 186 -7.18 -14.01 10.16
N ASP A 187 -6.86 -15.23 10.58
CA ASP A 187 -6.63 -16.37 9.67
C ASP A 187 -5.66 -16.09 8.52
N GLY A 188 -4.63 -15.27 8.77
CA GLY A 188 -3.62 -14.91 7.80
C GLY A 188 -3.96 -13.72 6.90
N TYR A 189 -5.15 -13.15 7.01
CA TYR A 189 -5.57 -11.95 6.27
C TYR A 189 -5.74 -10.74 7.18
N THR A 190 -5.55 -9.54 6.65
CA THR A 190 -5.85 -8.30 7.35
C THR A 190 -7.25 -7.81 6.99
N ASN A 191 -8.04 -7.52 8.00
CA ASN A 191 -9.41 -7.04 7.88
C ASN A 191 -9.66 -5.81 8.76
N TRP A 192 -10.71 -5.05 8.46
CA TRP A 192 -11.10 -3.87 9.22
C TRP A 192 -11.99 -4.25 10.39
N TYR A 193 -11.73 -3.60 11.51
CA TYR A 193 -12.44 -3.72 12.77
C TYR A 193 -12.70 -2.35 13.38
N SER A 194 -13.64 -2.27 14.29
CA SER A 194 -13.84 -1.10 15.14
C SER A 194 -13.87 -1.49 16.62
N ILE A 195 -13.38 -0.59 17.46
CA ILE A 195 -13.36 -0.76 18.93
C ILE A 195 -13.50 0.61 19.61
N SER A 196 -14.05 0.62 20.84
CA SER A 196 -14.02 1.83 21.67
C SER A 196 -12.58 2.15 22.11
N ALA A 197 -12.18 3.41 21.98
CA ALA A 197 -10.82 3.86 22.29
C ALA A 197 -10.46 3.78 23.78
N ASP A 198 -11.44 3.73 24.65
CA ASP A 198 -11.24 3.52 26.11
C ASP A 198 -11.01 2.06 26.47
N GLY A 199 -11.08 1.15 25.49
CA GLY A 199 -10.96 -0.30 25.68
C GLY A 199 -12.19 -0.94 26.32
N SER A 200 -13.31 -0.21 26.42
CA SER A 200 -14.60 -0.78 26.76
C SER A 200 -15.26 -1.42 25.53
N GLY A 201 -16.08 -2.44 25.74
CA GLY A 201 -16.78 -3.11 24.65
C GLY A 201 -15.98 -4.17 23.92
N THR A 202 -16.58 -4.74 22.89
CA THR A 202 -16.03 -5.82 22.09
C THR A 202 -15.48 -5.30 20.75
N LEU A 203 -14.43 -5.93 20.27
CA LEU A 203 -13.91 -5.72 18.93
C LEU A 203 -14.97 -6.16 17.91
N LYS A 204 -15.41 -5.25 17.03
CA LYS A 204 -16.40 -5.53 16.00
C LYS A 204 -15.70 -5.68 14.65
N GLN A 205 -15.85 -6.84 14.02
CA GLN A 205 -15.37 -7.08 12.66
C GLN A 205 -16.25 -6.37 11.63
N LEU A 206 -15.64 -5.68 10.68
CA LEU A 206 -16.31 -4.91 9.62
C LEU A 206 -16.17 -5.56 8.25
N THR A 207 -15.03 -6.23 8.00
CA THR A 207 -14.79 -6.95 6.76
C THR A 207 -14.30 -8.38 7.04
N ALA A 208 -14.58 -9.29 6.11
CA ALA A 208 -14.16 -10.69 6.17
C ALA A 208 -13.58 -11.12 4.80
N ASP A 209 -12.82 -10.23 4.19
CA ASP A 209 -12.18 -10.50 2.91
C ASP A 209 -11.09 -11.57 3.08
N LYS A 210 -11.04 -12.53 2.16
CA LYS A 210 -9.90 -13.46 2.01
C LYS A 210 -8.78 -12.82 1.18
N LYS A 211 -8.56 -11.54 1.41
CA LYS A 211 -7.54 -10.68 0.81
C LYS A 211 -7.02 -9.74 1.91
N ASN A 212 -5.82 -9.23 1.74
CA ASN A 212 -5.26 -8.26 2.69
C ASN A 212 -5.81 -6.86 2.41
N ASN A 213 -6.53 -6.31 3.37
CA ASN A 213 -6.91 -4.90 3.39
C ASN A 213 -5.76 -4.07 3.96
N ARG A 214 -5.49 -2.88 3.41
CA ARG A 214 -4.40 -2.00 3.84
C ARG A 214 -4.59 -0.56 3.37
N SER A 215 -3.73 0.33 3.88
CA SER A 215 -3.57 1.72 3.40
C SER A 215 -4.87 2.51 3.46
N ILE A 216 -5.51 2.54 4.64
CA ILE A 216 -6.77 3.27 4.79
C ILE A 216 -6.52 4.76 4.98
N VAL A 217 -7.25 5.56 4.21
CA VAL A 217 -7.27 7.01 4.31
C VAL A 217 -8.72 7.50 4.44
N LEU A 218 -8.95 8.37 5.40
CA LEU A 218 -10.26 8.97 5.64
C LEU A 218 -10.36 10.31 4.89
N ASN A 219 -11.56 10.63 4.38
CA ASN A 219 -11.80 11.98 3.86
C ASN A 219 -11.76 13.02 5.01
N LYS A 220 -11.64 14.31 4.67
CA LYS A 220 -11.52 15.42 5.64
C LYS A 220 -12.65 15.42 6.67
N LYS A 221 -13.86 15.07 6.27
CA LYS A 221 -15.05 14.99 7.15
C LYS A 221 -15.13 13.71 7.97
N ARG A 222 -14.23 12.74 7.76
CA ARG A 222 -14.26 11.39 8.36
C ARG A 222 -15.62 10.69 8.20
N THR A 223 -16.24 10.86 7.04
CA THR A 223 -17.51 10.20 6.67
C THR A 223 -17.31 9.03 5.72
N GLN A 224 -16.19 9.02 5.02
CA GLN A 224 -15.79 7.98 4.08
C GLN A 224 -14.33 7.63 4.27
N ALA A 225 -13.98 6.39 3.93
CA ALA A 225 -12.62 5.90 3.88
C ALA A 225 -12.36 5.21 2.54
N VAL A 226 -11.17 5.40 1.99
CA VAL A 226 -10.65 4.64 0.86
C VAL A 226 -9.53 3.75 1.32
N TYR A 227 -9.44 2.54 0.78
CA TYR A 227 -8.39 1.57 1.12
C TYR A 227 -8.11 0.61 -0.03
N LEU A 228 -6.98 -0.05 0.03
CA LEU A 228 -6.57 -1.09 -0.92
C LEU A 228 -6.95 -2.47 -0.39
N CYS A 229 -7.43 -3.36 -1.27
CA CYS A 229 -7.78 -4.72 -0.92
C CYS A 229 -7.12 -5.69 -1.90
N GLY A 230 -6.31 -6.61 -1.38
CA GLY A 230 -5.55 -7.55 -2.19
C GLY A 230 -4.54 -6.84 -3.09
N ARG A 231 -4.45 -7.30 -4.33
CA ARG A 231 -3.51 -6.79 -5.35
C ARG A 231 -4.22 -6.07 -6.49
N ASP A 232 -5.53 -5.92 -6.39
CA ASP A 232 -6.35 -5.60 -7.54
C ASP A 232 -7.53 -4.64 -7.25
N GLU A 233 -7.76 -4.25 -6.00
CA GLU A 233 -8.94 -3.46 -5.68
C GLU A 233 -8.63 -2.19 -4.90
N VAL A 234 -9.27 -1.09 -5.31
CA VAL A 234 -9.50 0.10 -4.49
C VAL A 234 -10.94 0.07 -4.01
N LYS A 235 -11.12 0.14 -2.70
CA LYS A 235 -12.44 0.09 -2.06
C LYS A 235 -12.77 1.41 -1.36
N LEU A 236 -14.02 1.80 -1.43
CA LEU A 236 -14.60 2.94 -0.72
C LEU A 236 -15.55 2.43 0.36
N MET A 237 -15.36 2.87 1.59
CA MET A 237 -16.22 2.54 2.74
C MET A 237 -16.98 3.77 3.21
N ASP A 238 -18.28 3.64 3.39
CA ASP A 238 -19.10 4.60 4.12
C ASP A 238 -18.93 4.36 5.62
N LEU A 239 -18.46 5.35 6.36
CA LEU A 239 -18.11 5.20 7.78
C LEU A 239 -19.32 5.32 8.72
N LYS A 240 -20.51 5.65 8.21
CA LYS A 240 -21.76 5.60 8.96
C LYS A 240 -22.34 4.18 8.97
N THR A 241 -22.35 3.55 7.81
CA THR A 241 -22.90 2.19 7.63
C THR A 241 -21.85 1.10 7.79
N MET A 242 -20.56 1.45 7.72
CA MET A 242 -19.40 0.53 7.70
C MET A 242 -19.45 -0.44 6.51
N GLN A 243 -20.10 -0.05 5.42
CA GLN A 243 -20.19 -0.85 4.20
C GLN A 243 -19.15 -0.39 3.18
N GLY A 244 -18.36 -1.35 2.68
CA GLY A 244 -17.35 -1.13 1.66
C GLY A 244 -17.79 -1.62 0.28
N LYS A 245 -17.49 -0.86 -0.78
CA LYS A 245 -17.67 -1.27 -2.17
C LYS A 245 -16.38 -1.11 -2.95
N THR A 246 -16.13 -2.00 -3.91
CA THR A 246 -15.02 -1.84 -4.85
C THR A 246 -15.38 -0.74 -5.85
N ILE A 247 -14.53 0.27 -5.97
CA ILE A 247 -14.67 1.37 -6.94
C ILE A 247 -13.75 1.22 -8.14
N VAL A 248 -12.59 0.56 -7.95
CA VAL A 248 -11.65 0.29 -9.03
C VAL A 248 -11.12 -1.15 -8.89
N LYS A 249 -10.98 -1.84 -10.04
CA LYS A 249 -10.19 -3.06 -10.20
C LYS A 249 -9.08 -2.80 -11.18
N ASP A 250 -7.82 -2.95 -10.73
CA ASP A 250 -6.65 -2.66 -11.53
C ASP A 250 -5.42 -3.43 -11.01
N GLU A 251 -4.26 -3.31 -11.67
CA GLU A 251 -3.01 -3.92 -11.21
C GLU A 251 -2.41 -3.12 -10.04
N ILE A 252 -2.92 -3.38 -8.83
CA ILE A 252 -2.47 -2.78 -7.58
C ILE A 252 -1.69 -3.82 -6.80
N TRP A 253 -0.39 -3.87 -6.98
CA TRP A 253 0.43 -4.91 -6.38
C TRP A 253 0.55 -4.76 -4.86
N GLY A 254 0.63 -5.90 -4.16
CA GLY A 254 0.62 -5.94 -2.69
C GLY A 254 1.82 -5.29 -2.00
N PHE A 255 2.88 -4.97 -2.73
CA PHE A 255 4.07 -4.28 -2.22
C PHE A 255 4.14 -2.79 -2.59
N GLN A 256 3.11 -2.26 -3.24
CA GLN A 256 3.00 -0.81 -3.45
C GLN A 256 2.83 -0.09 -2.12
N ASN A 257 3.58 0.97 -1.94
CA ASN A 257 3.62 1.77 -0.72
C ASN A 257 2.91 3.12 -0.85
N SER A 258 2.27 3.40 -1.99
CA SER A 258 1.48 4.62 -2.17
C SER A 258 0.08 4.41 -1.63
N ASP A 259 -0.25 5.13 -0.58
CA ASP A 259 -1.61 5.14 -0.05
C ASP A 259 -2.56 5.84 -1.04
N PRO A 260 -3.80 5.38 -1.18
CA PRO A 260 -4.82 6.13 -1.91
C PRO A 260 -5.17 7.43 -1.15
N GLY A 261 -5.75 8.42 -1.81
CA GLY A 261 -6.09 9.67 -1.16
C GLY A 261 -7.34 10.32 -1.74
N PHE A 262 -8.14 10.98 -0.88
CA PHE A 262 -9.24 11.81 -1.35
C PHE A 262 -8.75 13.16 -1.83
N SER A 263 -9.42 13.69 -2.85
CA SER A 263 -9.33 15.12 -3.14
C SER A 263 -9.87 15.94 -1.97
N PRO A 264 -9.45 17.20 -1.81
CA PRO A 264 -9.90 18.04 -0.71
C PRO A 264 -11.43 18.27 -0.65
N ASP A 265 -12.13 18.25 -1.80
CA ASP A 265 -13.59 18.29 -1.91
C ASP A 265 -14.27 16.93 -1.64
N GLY A 266 -13.50 15.83 -1.73
CA GLY A 266 -13.98 14.47 -1.50
C GLY A 266 -14.64 13.81 -2.73
N ASP A 267 -14.61 14.44 -3.90
CA ASP A 267 -15.25 13.92 -5.11
C ASP A 267 -14.38 12.94 -5.90
N TYR A 268 -13.05 12.94 -5.66
CA TYR A 268 -12.10 12.08 -6.35
C TYR A 268 -11.27 11.24 -5.38
N VAL A 269 -10.84 10.07 -5.86
CA VAL A 269 -9.84 9.21 -5.23
C VAL A 269 -8.60 9.16 -6.10
N LEU A 270 -7.46 9.51 -5.53
CA LEU A 270 -6.13 9.42 -6.11
C LEU A 270 -5.51 8.09 -5.70
N PHE A 271 -4.90 7.36 -6.62
CA PHE A 271 -4.22 6.09 -6.36
C PHE A 271 -3.16 5.81 -7.42
N THR A 272 -2.37 4.77 -7.22
CA THR A 272 -1.38 4.31 -8.19
C THR A 272 -1.67 2.89 -8.65
N ALA A 273 -1.40 2.59 -9.90
CA ALA A 273 -1.48 1.25 -10.46
C ALA A 273 -0.31 1.00 -11.42
N ILE A 274 -0.02 -0.27 -11.69
CA ILE A 274 1.11 -0.67 -12.51
C ILE A 274 0.73 -0.70 -13.99
N ARG A 275 1.59 -0.14 -14.82
CA ARG A 275 1.57 -0.26 -16.28
C ARG A 275 2.97 -0.59 -16.76
N ASN A 276 3.12 -1.70 -17.48
CA ASN A 276 4.41 -2.12 -18.04
C ASN A 276 5.57 -2.12 -17.03
N PHE A 277 5.31 -2.61 -15.79
CA PHE A 277 6.22 -2.60 -14.64
C PHE A 277 6.48 -1.26 -13.97
N GLU A 278 6.03 -0.17 -14.55
CA GLU A 278 6.14 1.16 -13.97
C GLU A 278 4.83 1.56 -13.30
N GLN A 279 4.92 2.45 -12.33
CA GLN A 279 3.79 2.89 -11.54
C GLN A 279 3.29 4.23 -12.09
N ASP A 280 2.04 4.26 -12.53
CA ASP A 280 1.34 5.47 -12.94
C ASP A 280 0.38 5.98 -11.86
N ILE A 281 0.03 7.26 -11.94
CA ILE A 281 -0.93 7.93 -11.06
C ILE A 281 -2.29 7.98 -11.75
N PHE A 282 -3.31 7.53 -11.02
CA PHE A 282 -4.70 7.49 -11.47
C PHE A 282 -5.60 8.32 -10.56
N VAL A 283 -6.65 8.86 -11.14
CA VAL A 283 -7.74 9.49 -10.42
C VAL A 283 -9.07 8.82 -10.78
N HIS A 284 -9.88 8.54 -9.75
CA HIS A 284 -11.23 8.01 -9.90
C HIS A 284 -12.25 9.07 -9.46
N ASN A 285 -13.13 9.49 -10.36
CA ASN A 285 -14.28 10.33 -10.04
C ASN A 285 -15.37 9.45 -9.41
N ILE A 286 -15.70 9.69 -8.14
CA ILE A 286 -16.64 8.87 -7.37
C ILE A 286 -18.07 9.00 -7.91
N LYS A 287 -18.47 10.19 -8.34
CA LYS A 287 -19.82 10.47 -8.83
C LYS A 287 -20.05 9.89 -10.22
N GLU A 288 -19.09 10.09 -11.11
CA GLU A 288 -19.16 9.61 -12.49
C GLU A 288 -18.77 8.14 -12.65
N ASN A 289 -18.19 7.56 -11.61
CA ASN A 289 -17.60 6.20 -11.64
C ASN A 289 -16.59 6.01 -12.79
N LYS A 290 -15.76 7.03 -13.01
CA LYS A 290 -14.79 7.09 -14.11
C LYS A 290 -13.37 7.17 -13.58
N THR A 291 -12.50 6.32 -14.11
CA THR A 291 -11.05 6.31 -13.78
C THR A 291 -10.25 6.85 -14.96
N THR A 292 -9.30 7.72 -14.66
CA THR A 292 -8.39 8.33 -15.65
C THR A 292 -6.95 8.14 -15.20
N ASN A 293 -6.09 7.69 -16.10
CA ASN A 293 -4.62 7.70 -15.91
C ASN A 293 -4.13 9.12 -16.15
N LEU A 294 -3.53 9.75 -15.14
CA LEU A 294 -3.05 11.13 -15.23
C LEU A 294 -1.66 11.23 -15.83
N THR A 295 -0.79 10.29 -15.54
CA THR A 295 0.63 10.38 -15.95
C THR A 295 0.92 9.64 -17.24
N ASN A 296 0.43 8.43 -17.38
CA ASN A 296 0.56 7.60 -18.58
C ASN A 296 1.99 7.64 -19.17
N THR A 297 2.98 7.39 -18.34
CA THR A 297 4.39 7.50 -18.67
C THR A 297 5.10 6.14 -18.62
N GLY A 298 6.32 6.08 -19.15
CA GLY A 298 7.16 4.89 -19.07
C GLY A 298 8.15 4.91 -17.90
N VAL A 299 7.87 5.70 -16.85
CA VAL A 299 8.71 5.80 -15.65
C VAL A 299 7.84 5.73 -14.39
N THR A 300 8.42 5.24 -13.31
CA THR A 300 7.71 5.14 -12.04
C THR A 300 7.43 6.51 -11.43
N GLU A 301 6.16 6.73 -11.07
CA GLU A 301 5.67 7.85 -10.30
C GLU A 301 5.00 7.35 -9.03
N SER A 302 5.40 7.91 -7.89
CA SER A 302 5.02 7.38 -6.58
C SER A 302 4.64 8.45 -5.58
N GLY A 303 3.89 8.06 -4.55
CA GLY A 303 3.50 8.90 -3.44
C GLY A 303 2.71 10.14 -3.85
N PRO A 304 1.65 10.03 -4.69
CA PRO A 304 0.90 11.20 -5.11
C PRO A 304 0.09 11.77 -3.95
N VAL A 305 0.11 13.10 -3.83
CA VAL A 305 -0.61 13.85 -2.79
C VAL A 305 -1.29 15.06 -3.41
N TRP A 306 -2.55 15.29 -3.06
CA TRP A 306 -3.26 16.51 -3.42
C TRP A 306 -2.67 17.73 -2.69
N SER A 307 -2.62 18.87 -3.37
CA SER A 307 -2.51 20.14 -2.64
C SER A 307 -3.76 20.37 -1.79
N PRO A 308 -3.63 20.98 -0.60
CA PRO A 308 -4.78 21.23 0.26
C PRO A 308 -5.88 22.11 -0.36
N ASP A 309 -5.52 22.95 -1.35
CA ASP A 309 -6.46 23.77 -2.12
C ASP A 309 -7.04 23.07 -3.36
N GLY A 310 -6.59 21.83 -3.64
CA GLY A 310 -7.07 21.03 -4.76
C GLY A 310 -6.58 21.44 -6.14
N LYS A 311 -5.65 22.39 -6.24
CA LYS A 311 -5.17 22.90 -7.54
C LYS A 311 -4.07 22.06 -8.17
N TYR A 312 -3.33 21.29 -7.36
CA TYR A 312 -2.16 20.54 -7.79
C TYR A 312 -2.20 19.12 -7.27
N ILE A 313 -1.55 18.22 -7.99
CA ILE A 313 -1.08 16.94 -7.48
C ILE A 313 0.44 16.98 -7.42
N PHE A 314 1.00 16.63 -6.26
CA PHE A 314 2.43 16.49 -6.01
C PHE A 314 2.78 15.01 -6.01
N PHE A 315 3.96 14.66 -6.52
CA PHE A 315 4.42 13.28 -6.55
C PHE A 315 5.94 13.18 -6.73
N THR A 316 6.47 11.98 -6.54
CA THR A 316 7.86 11.66 -6.77
C THR A 316 7.97 10.94 -8.11
N SER A 317 8.95 11.36 -8.96
CA SER A 317 9.24 10.71 -10.23
C SER A 317 10.75 10.69 -10.51
N GLN A 318 11.20 9.72 -11.29
CA GLN A 318 12.59 9.63 -11.77
C GLN A 318 12.74 10.00 -13.25
N ARG A 319 11.83 10.76 -13.82
CA ARG A 319 11.76 11.02 -15.26
C ARG A 319 12.97 11.74 -15.88
N LEU A 320 13.76 12.47 -15.09
CA LEU A 320 14.99 13.09 -15.61
C LEU A 320 16.07 12.05 -15.95
N LYS A 321 16.13 10.96 -15.19
CA LYS A 321 17.07 9.87 -15.41
C LYS A 321 16.46 8.58 -14.90
N ALA A 322 15.63 7.99 -15.75
CA ALA A 322 14.99 6.72 -15.45
C ALA A 322 16.03 5.61 -15.24
N SER A 323 15.82 4.76 -14.25
CA SER A 323 16.60 3.53 -14.05
C SER A 323 15.66 2.33 -14.11
N TYR A 324 15.99 1.40 -14.99
CA TYR A 324 15.21 0.18 -15.18
C TYR A 324 16.08 -1.05 -14.80
N PRO A 325 15.52 -2.12 -14.25
CA PRO A 325 14.09 -2.36 -13.96
C PRO A 325 13.61 -1.79 -12.64
N PHE A 326 14.45 -1.37 -11.74
CA PHE A 326 14.08 -0.83 -10.43
C PHE A 326 15.10 0.22 -9.98
N GLY A 327 14.62 1.31 -9.47
CA GLY A 327 15.44 2.30 -8.82
C GLY A 327 14.79 3.67 -8.79
N MET A 328 15.05 4.39 -7.73
CA MET A 328 14.60 5.76 -7.53
C MET A 328 15.79 6.68 -7.13
N ALA A 329 17.01 6.29 -7.54
CA ALA A 329 18.26 7.02 -7.19
C ALA A 329 18.27 8.46 -7.67
N ASN A 330 17.53 8.76 -8.74
CA ASN A 330 17.40 10.11 -9.30
C ASN A 330 16.00 10.69 -9.09
N ALA A 331 15.26 10.21 -8.09
CA ALA A 331 13.93 10.69 -7.80
C ALA A 331 13.92 12.18 -7.48
N ARG A 332 12.90 12.88 -7.98
CA ARG A 332 12.63 14.30 -7.73
C ARG A 332 11.18 14.48 -7.38
N VAL A 333 10.88 15.57 -6.69
CA VAL A 333 9.50 15.95 -6.38
C VAL A 333 9.00 16.90 -7.46
N TYR A 334 7.84 16.55 -8.00
CA TYR A 334 7.14 17.29 -9.04
C TYR A 334 5.76 17.71 -8.54
N ARG A 335 5.19 18.71 -9.20
CA ARG A 335 3.76 19.01 -9.13
C ARG A 335 3.20 19.18 -10.54
N VAL A 336 1.92 18.93 -10.66
CA VAL A 336 1.16 19.18 -11.88
C VAL A 336 -0.09 20.00 -11.56
N PRO A 337 -0.30 21.18 -12.21
CA PRO A 337 -1.53 21.92 -12.11
C PRO A 337 -2.69 21.15 -12.76
N LEU A 338 -3.84 21.08 -12.09
CA LEU A 338 -5.01 20.33 -12.57
C LEU A 338 -5.84 21.10 -13.58
N GLU A 339 -5.81 22.44 -13.50
CA GLU A 339 -6.43 23.31 -14.48
C GLU A 339 -5.35 23.99 -15.32
N LYS A 340 -5.70 24.39 -16.54
CA LYS A 340 -4.89 25.30 -17.32
C LYS A 340 -4.96 26.66 -16.65
N LEU A 341 -3.95 26.98 -15.84
CA LEU A 341 -3.80 28.30 -15.27
C LEU A 341 -3.19 29.18 -16.38
N ASP A 342 -4.00 29.98 -16.98
CA ASP A 342 -3.49 31.15 -17.71
C ASP A 342 -2.84 32.07 -16.67
N GLU A 343 -1.50 31.97 -16.53
CA GLU A 343 -0.80 33.01 -15.77
C GLU A 343 -1.10 34.36 -16.44
N PRO A 344 -1.55 35.36 -15.69
CA PRO A 344 -1.75 36.69 -16.25
C PRO A 344 -0.47 37.13 -16.92
N TYR A 345 -0.56 37.57 -18.17
CA TYR A 345 0.60 38.04 -18.95
C TYR A 345 1.37 39.07 -18.10
N LYS A 346 2.68 38.96 -18.04
CA LYS A 346 3.53 39.79 -17.14
C LYS A 346 3.29 41.30 -17.25
N ILE A 347 2.73 41.76 -18.38
CA ILE A 347 2.37 43.18 -18.58
C ILE A 347 1.26 43.65 -17.63
N ASP A 348 0.37 42.75 -17.18
CA ASP A 348 -0.70 43.11 -16.23
C ASP A 348 -0.11 43.38 -14.85
N LYS A 349 0.91 42.58 -14.44
CA LYS A 349 1.67 42.85 -13.21
C LYS A 349 2.48 44.15 -13.30
N PHE A 350 3.01 44.47 -14.49
CA PHE A 350 3.70 45.76 -14.71
C PHE A 350 2.73 46.94 -14.52
N ASN A 351 1.52 46.84 -15.05
CA ASN A 351 0.48 47.87 -14.89
C ASN A 351 0.00 48.01 -13.43
N GLU A 352 0.07 46.95 -12.64
CA GLU A 352 -0.26 47.01 -11.19
C GLU A 352 0.74 47.86 -10.40
N LEU A 353 2.01 47.97 -10.83
CA LEU A 353 3.02 48.81 -10.20
C LEU A 353 2.65 50.31 -10.22
N PHE A 354 1.76 50.73 -11.12
CA PHE A 354 1.34 52.10 -11.28
C PHE A 354 -0.09 52.36 -10.78
N LYS A 355 -0.73 51.37 -10.14
CA LYS A 355 -2.01 51.57 -9.47
C LYS A 355 -1.77 52.16 -8.10
N ASP A 356 -2.32 53.34 -7.84
CA ASP A 356 -2.31 53.95 -6.50
C ASP A 356 -2.89 52.95 -5.49
N GLU A 357 -2.17 52.70 -4.40
CA GLU A 357 -2.64 51.90 -3.28
C GLU A 357 -3.84 52.59 -2.64
N LYS A 358 -5.05 52.30 -3.07
CA LYS A 358 -6.24 52.59 -2.29
C LYS A 358 -6.15 51.69 -1.04
N LYS A 359 -5.92 52.30 0.11
CA LYS A 359 -6.07 51.67 1.43
C LYS A 359 -7.50 51.14 1.56
N ASP A 360 -7.72 49.92 1.18
CA ASP A 360 -8.96 49.21 1.41
C ASP A 360 -8.94 48.65 2.85
N THR A 361 -9.34 49.53 3.78
CA THR A 361 -9.67 49.17 5.14
C THR A 361 -11.09 48.61 5.17
N THR A 362 -11.30 47.38 4.70
CA THR A 362 -12.39 46.50 5.11
C THR A 362 -12.47 45.31 4.19
N LYS A 363 -11.93 44.19 4.68
CA LYS A 363 -12.54 42.85 4.50
C LYS A 363 -11.80 41.86 5.39
N LYS A 364 -12.27 41.71 6.63
CA LYS A 364 -12.19 40.41 7.28
C LYS A 364 -13.00 39.44 6.38
N ALA A 365 -12.31 38.71 5.53
CA ALA A 365 -12.90 37.55 4.89
C ALA A 365 -13.13 36.52 6.00
N THR A 366 -14.37 36.41 6.45
CA THR A 366 -14.88 35.18 7.02
C THR A 366 -14.76 34.13 5.94
N ALA A 367 -13.70 33.34 5.99
CA ALA A 367 -13.54 32.19 5.15
C ALA A 367 -14.60 31.15 5.54
N THR A 368 -15.76 31.24 4.92
CA THR A 368 -16.63 30.09 4.74
C THR A 368 -15.94 29.21 3.71
N ASP A 369 -15.27 28.20 4.22
CA ASP A 369 -14.46 27.22 3.50
C ASP A 369 -15.36 26.24 2.73
N SER A 370 -16.13 26.76 1.76
CA SER A 370 -16.70 25.91 0.70
C SER A 370 -15.63 25.74 -0.36
N LEU A 371 -14.87 24.66 -0.27
CA LEU A 371 -13.97 24.25 -1.35
C LEU A 371 -14.77 24.22 -2.64
N LYS A 372 -14.32 24.97 -3.65
CA LYS A 372 -14.88 24.90 -5.00
C LYS A 372 -14.73 23.47 -5.51
N SER A 373 -15.70 23.00 -6.28
CA SER A 373 -15.55 21.70 -6.96
C SER A 373 -14.28 21.68 -7.77
N ILE A 374 -13.49 20.62 -7.60
CA ILE A 374 -12.22 20.45 -8.31
C ILE A 374 -12.53 20.00 -9.72
N THR A 375 -11.89 20.64 -10.69
CA THR A 375 -11.92 20.28 -12.10
C THR A 375 -10.55 19.75 -12.50
N ILE A 376 -10.50 18.68 -13.27
CA ILE A 376 -9.25 18.11 -13.80
C ILE A 376 -9.27 18.22 -15.32
N ASP A 377 -8.48 19.12 -15.86
CA ASP A 377 -8.23 19.21 -17.29
C ASP A 377 -7.08 18.25 -17.64
N THR A 378 -7.40 17.17 -18.33
CA THR A 378 -6.41 16.14 -18.71
C THR A 378 -5.68 16.44 -20.01
N ASP A 379 -6.12 17.46 -20.76
CA ASP A 379 -5.49 17.82 -22.02
C ASP A 379 -4.10 18.42 -21.77
N LEU A 380 -3.08 17.79 -22.35
CA LEU A 380 -1.65 18.17 -22.19
C LEU A 380 -1.23 18.31 -20.71
N LEU A 381 -1.84 17.51 -19.80
CA LEU A 381 -1.63 17.63 -18.37
C LEU A 381 -0.13 17.54 -18.01
N MET A 382 0.59 16.61 -18.61
CA MET A 382 2.00 16.39 -18.31
C MET A 382 2.96 17.41 -18.91
N GLU A 383 2.50 18.24 -19.82
CA GLU A 383 3.28 19.40 -20.31
C GLU A 383 3.32 20.54 -19.29
N ARG A 384 2.38 20.54 -18.35
CA ARG A 384 2.30 21.51 -17.24
C ARG A 384 3.12 21.08 -16.01
N LEU A 385 3.87 19.99 -16.12
CA LEU A 385 4.65 19.44 -15.02
C LEU A 385 5.77 20.38 -14.60
N GLU A 386 5.87 20.60 -13.29
CA GLU A 386 6.92 21.42 -12.68
C GLU A 386 7.75 20.62 -11.69
N GLN A 387 9.08 20.64 -11.83
CA GLN A 387 9.96 20.14 -10.79
C GLN A 387 10.10 21.19 -9.69
N ILE A 388 9.84 20.80 -8.44
CA ILE A 388 9.89 21.73 -7.30
C ILE A 388 11.05 21.47 -6.36
N SER A 389 11.65 20.29 -6.40
CA SER A 389 12.82 19.97 -5.58
C SER A 389 14.13 20.18 -6.36
N PRO A 390 15.27 20.46 -5.68
CA PRO A 390 16.56 20.65 -6.35
C PRO A 390 17.02 19.38 -7.09
N SER A 391 17.88 19.57 -8.12
CA SER A 391 18.34 18.45 -8.95
C SER A 391 19.50 17.65 -8.36
N LEU A 392 19.69 17.67 -7.06
CA LEU A 392 20.76 16.98 -6.32
C LEU A 392 20.20 15.86 -5.43
N GLY A 393 20.89 14.72 -5.37
CA GLY A 393 20.52 13.57 -4.54
C GLY A 393 19.24 12.86 -5.02
N ALA A 394 18.68 11.97 -4.19
CA ALA A 394 17.36 11.37 -4.38
C ALA A 394 16.36 12.00 -3.41
N GLN A 395 15.17 12.31 -3.88
CA GLN A 395 14.16 13.04 -3.13
C GLN A 395 12.81 12.36 -3.20
N PHE A 396 12.17 12.21 -2.04
CA PHE A 396 10.88 11.54 -1.93
C PHE A 396 9.89 12.41 -1.18
N LEU A 397 8.77 12.69 -1.80
CA LEU A 397 7.67 13.44 -1.21
C LEU A 397 7.16 12.75 0.06
N GLN A 398 6.96 13.52 1.12
CA GLN A 398 6.40 13.07 2.38
C GLN A 398 5.03 13.67 2.65
N SER A 399 4.89 14.98 2.46
CA SER A 399 3.65 15.68 2.77
C SER A 399 3.60 17.05 2.10
N VAL A 400 2.39 17.55 1.91
CA VAL A 400 2.11 18.91 1.46
C VAL A 400 1.18 19.58 2.46
N TYR A 401 1.57 20.75 2.92
CA TYR A 401 0.84 21.54 3.91
C TYR A 401 0.62 22.96 3.39
N GLN A 402 -0.53 23.55 3.69
CA GLN A 402 -0.85 24.92 3.31
C GLN A 402 -1.32 25.73 4.50
N LYS A 403 -0.76 26.93 4.64
CA LYS A 403 -1.18 27.93 5.61
C LYS A 403 -1.38 29.27 4.90
N GLY A 404 -2.64 29.70 4.78
CA GLY A 404 -2.99 30.82 3.94
C GLY A 404 -2.62 30.54 2.49
N GLU A 405 -1.93 31.47 1.85
CA GLU A 405 -1.44 31.31 0.46
C GLU A 405 -0.12 30.53 0.33
N LYS A 406 0.54 30.26 1.46
CA LYS A 406 1.85 29.58 1.45
C LYS A 406 1.67 28.06 1.49
N THR A 407 2.15 27.40 0.44
CA THR A 407 2.29 25.94 0.37
C THR A 407 3.68 25.54 0.83
N THR A 408 3.78 24.59 1.75
CA THR A 408 5.02 23.98 2.22
C THR A 408 5.03 22.51 1.78
N VAL A 409 6.09 22.10 1.12
CA VAL A 409 6.29 20.72 0.66
C VAL A 409 7.40 20.10 1.49
N LEU A 410 7.10 19.01 2.16
CA LEU A 410 8.06 18.24 2.94
C LEU A 410 8.51 17.03 2.12
N TYR A 411 9.82 16.86 1.98
CA TYR A 411 10.39 15.71 1.29
C TYR A 411 11.67 15.23 1.99
N THR A 412 11.97 13.96 1.88
CA THR A 412 13.27 13.43 2.30
C THR A 412 14.27 13.54 1.16
N SER A 413 15.51 13.85 1.50
CA SER A 413 16.59 13.95 0.53
C SER A 413 17.94 13.63 1.14
N ASN A 414 18.85 13.09 0.32
CA ASN A 414 20.24 12.82 0.66
C ASN A 414 21.23 13.79 0.01
N HIS A 415 20.77 14.98 -0.43
CA HIS A 415 21.61 15.94 -1.17
C HIS A 415 22.63 16.70 -0.31
N GLY A 416 22.52 16.62 1.03
CA GLY A 416 23.52 17.17 1.93
C GLY A 416 24.66 16.18 2.19
N ASP A 417 24.75 15.67 3.42
CA ASP A 417 25.84 14.78 3.88
C ASP A 417 25.69 13.31 3.45
N ALA A 418 25.08 13.04 2.32
CA ALA A 418 24.74 11.70 1.82
C ALA A 418 23.79 10.88 2.76
N LYS A 419 23.26 11.48 3.81
CA LYS A 419 22.26 10.92 4.71
C LYS A 419 20.88 11.47 4.38
N ASN A 420 19.88 10.61 4.43
CA ASN A 420 18.50 11.04 4.28
C ASN A 420 18.09 11.96 5.43
N ALA A 421 17.67 13.16 5.10
CA ALA A 421 17.11 14.15 6.01
C ALA A 421 15.78 14.67 5.49
N LEU A 422 14.94 15.19 6.39
CA LEU A 422 13.70 15.88 6.04
C LEU A 422 14.01 17.34 5.68
N TRP A 423 13.43 17.80 4.58
CA TRP A 423 13.57 19.15 4.02
C TRP A 423 12.21 19.80 3.82
#